data_38bfc4111a6a3b55149acc9264888201
#
_entry.id   38bfc4111a6a3b55149acc9264888201
#
_cell.length_a   1.000
_cell.length_b   1.000
_cell.length_c   1.000
_cell.angle_alpha   90.00
_cell.angle_beta   90.00
_cell.angle_gamma   90.00
#
_symmetry.space_group_name_H-M   'P 1'
#
loop_
_entity.id
_entity.type
_entity.pdbx_description
1 polymer ?
#
loop_
_entity_poly.entity_id
_entity_poly.type
_entity_poly.pdbx_seq_one_letter_code
_entity_poly.pdbx_strand_id
1 'polypeptide(L)'
;MITPDGQRTMRTHLGAAMTLSPDEVTPADFAGAKHAHIEGYLLFNPALADKVASTARAAGCTISLELSSFEVVNVARDWILAQLQLGVDIVFANEDEARALFQKDAAYDAYARQLAGYGGIACVKIGKDGAWVARGAEFHRIAPVKVARLTDTTGAGDAWAGGFLYGHLRGLSLAASGALGSALGAECVQHLGPAIPDHQWPRLRALATALT
;
A
#
# COMPACT_ATOMS: atom_id res chain seq x y z
N MET A 1 -16.62 -11.65 6.38
CA MET A 1 -16.60 -12.87 7.22
C MET A 1 -15.18 -13.07 7.71
N ILE A 2 -15.02 -13.35 8.99
CA ILE A 2 -13.70 -13.56 9.63
C ILE A 2 -13.70 -14.97 10.20
N THR A 3 -12.67 -15.73 9.91
CA THR A 3 -12.48 -17.10 10.42
C THR A 3 -11.79 -17.07 11.81
N PRO A 4 -11.86 -18.14 12.61
CA PRO A 4 -11.25 -18.15 13.95
C PRO A 4 -9.74 -17.90 13.98
N ASP A 5 -9.04 -18.09 12.87
CA ASP A 5 -7.62 -17.80 12.68
C ASP A 5 -7.36 -16.34 12.24
N GLY A 6 -8.39 -15.48 12.24
CA GLY A 6 -8.30 -14.06 11.88
C GLY A 6 -8.27 -13.77 10.39
N GLN A 7 -8.35 -14.79 9.52
CA GLN A 7 -8.43 -14.58 8.07
C GLN A 7 -9.81 -14.04 7.67
N ARG A 8 -9.84 -13.22 6.65
CA ARG A 8 -11.07 -12.58 6.17
C ARG A 8 -11.42 -12.98 4.74
N THR A 9 -12.71 -13.06 4.49
CA THR A 9 -13.28 -13.10 3.14
C THR A 9 -14.30 -11.97 3.02
N MET A 10 -14.23 -11.21 1.92
CA MET A 10 -15.14 -10.11 1.66
C MET A 10 -16.03 -10.41 0.45
N ARG A 11 -17.30 -9.98 0.54
CA ARG A 11 -18.18 -9.81 -0.61
C ARG A 11 -18.55 -8.35 -0.67
N THR A 12 -17.93 -7.63 -1.61
CA THR A 12 -18.01 -6.18 -1.69
C THR A 12 -19.10 -5.75 -2.66
N HIS A 13 -19.90 -4.77 -2.24
CA HIS A 13 -20.76 -3.98 -3.11
C HIS A 13 -20.31 -2.53 -2.99
N LEU A 14 -19.72 -1.99 -4.06
CA LEU A 14 -19.05 -0.68 -4.03
C LEU A 14 -20.04 0.50 -3.99
N GLY A 15 -21.32 0.28 -4.30
CA GLY A 15 -22.34 1.32 -4.22
C GLY A 15 -21.98 2.54 -5.08
N ALA A 16 -22.07 3.73 -4.50
CA ALA A 16 -21.80 4.99 -5.18
C ALA A 16 -20.34 5.11 -5.68
N ALA A 17 -19.39 4.40 -5.10
CA ALA A 17 -18.00 4.41 -5.59
C ALA A 17 -17.87 3.89 -7.03
N MET A 18 -18.80 3.03 -7.47
CA MET A 18 -18.84 2.56 -8.87
C MET A 18 -19.35 3.61 -9.87
N THR A 19 -20.01 4.65 -9.40
CA THR A 19 -20.61 5.69 -10.27
C THR A 19 -19.69 6.87 -10.50
N LEU A 20 -18.56 6.96 -9.77
CA LEU A 20 -17.58 8.02 -9.98
C LEU A 20 -17.03 7.95 -11.40
N SER A 21 -17.17 9.05 -12.15
CA SER A 21 -16.71 9.15 -13.53
C SER A 21 -15.40 9.92 -13.65
N PRO A 22 -14.61 9.70 -14.73
CA PRO A 22 -13.40 10.48 -14.97
C PRO A 22 -13.64 11.99 -15.04
N ASP A 23 -14.82 12.44 -15.48
CA ASP A 23 -15.14 13.85 -15.64
C ASP A 23 -15.32 14.57 -14.31
N GLU A 24 -15.59 13.84 -13.23
CA GLU A 24 -15.69 14.38 -11.88
C GLU A 24 -14.33 14.65 -11.24
N VAL A 25 -13.24 14.08 -11.79
CA VAL A 25 -11.88 14.28 -11.30
C VAL A 25 -11.26 15.51 -11.95
N THR A 26 -10.92 16.51 -11.14
CA THR A 26 -10.41 17.80 -11.56
C THR A 26 -9.07 18.14 -10.91
N PRO A 27 -8.29 19.08 -11.44
CA PRO A 27 -7.08 19.57 -10.77
C PRO A 27 -7.32 20.15 -9.37
N ALA A 28 -8.53 20.62 -9.09
CA ALA A 28 -8.89 21.17 -7.79
C ALA A 28 -8.87 20.10 -6.67
N ASP A 29 -9.13 18.83 -7.02
CA ASP A 29 -9.10 17.72 -6.07
C ASP A 29 -7.68 17.44 -5.54
N PHE A 30 -6.65 17.88 -6.26
CA PHE A 30 -5.24 17.75 -5.89
C PHE A 30 -4.61 19.06 -5.42
N ALA A 31 -5.39 20.14 -5.28
CA ALA A 31 -4.87 21.45 -4.89
C ALA A 31 -4.20 21.39 -3.51
N GLY A 32 -2.91 21.71 -3.44
CA GLY A 32 -2.11 21.66 -2.20
C GLY A 32 -1.69 20.25 -1.76
N ALA A 33 -2.13 19.20 -2.44
CA ALA A 33 -1.64 17.85 -2.19
C ALA A 33 -0.20 17.70 -2.68
N LYS A 34 0.61 16.95 -1.93
CA LYS A 34 2.00 16.62 -2.30
C LYS A 34 2.13 15.17 -2.77
N HIS A 35 1.16 14.36 -2.42
CA HIS A 35 1.17 12.93 -2.69
C HIS A 35 -0.25 12.44 -2.96
N ALA A 36 -0.40 11.54 -3.92
CA ALA A 36 -1.63 10.84 -4.24
C ALA A 36 -1.43 9.34 -4.04
N HIS A 37 -2.27 8.73 -3.22
CA HIS A 37 -2.30 7.28 -3.03
C HIS A 37 -3.44 6.69 -3.86
N ILE A 38 -3.11 5.76 -4.76
CA ILE A 38 -4.07 5.11 -5.64
C ILE A 38 -4.28 3.68 -5.16
N GLU A 39 -5.51 3.38 -4.78
CA GLU A 39 -5.97 2.03 -4.46
C GLU A 39 -6.19 1.21 -5.72
N GLY A 40 -5.69 -0.03 -5.74
CA GLY A 40 -5.82 -0.91 -6.89
C GLY A 40 -7.27 -1.25 -7.26
N TYR A 41 -8.19 -1.21 -6.32
CA TYR A 41 -9.61 -1.39 -6.63
C TYR A 41 -10.17 -0.33 -7.59
N LEU A 42 -9.54 0.85 -7.71
CA LEU A 42 -9.86 1.84 -8.73
C LEU A 42 -9.63 1.32 -10.15
N LEU A 43 -8.75 0.33 -10.32
CA LEU A 43 -8.38 -0.25 -11.62
C LEU A 43 -9.50 -1.06 -12.27
N PHE A 44 -10.59 -1.34 -11.57
CA PHE A 44 -11.83 -1.84 -12.19
C PHE A 44 -12.50 -0.78 -13.09
N ASN A 45 -12.12 0.49 -12.97
CA ASN A 45 -12.45 1.57 -13.89
C ASN A 45 -11.13 2.20 -14.45
N PRO A 46 -10.52 1.61 -15.50
CA PRO A 46 -9.23 2.06 -16.01
C PRO A 46 -9.22 3.52 -16.45
N ALA A 47 -10.31 4.01 -17.05
CA ALA A 47 -10.43 5.40 -17.48
C ALA A 47 -10.38 6.37 -16.28
N LEU A 48 -11.01 6.02 -15.17
CA LEU A 48 -10.93 6.78 -13.92
C LEU A 48 -9.53 6.73 -13.33
N ALA A 49 -8.89 5.56 -13.31
CA ALA A 49 -7.53 5.39 -12.83
C ALA A 49 -6.52 6.23 -13.64
N ASP A 50 -6.64 6.23 -14.97
CA ASP A 50 -5.83 7.08 -15.86
C ASP A 50 -6.03 8.57 -15.56
N LYS A 51 -7.28 8.98 -15.41
CA LYS A 51 -7.62 10.37 -15.09
C LYS A 51 -7.05 10.81 -13.75
N VAL A 52 -7.21 9.99 -12.71
CA VAL A 52 -6.64 10.24 -11.37
C VAL A 52 -5.12 10.34 -11.44
N ALA A 53 -4.45 9.35 -12.03
CA ALA A 53 -2.98 9.33 -12.11
C ALA A 53 -2.43 10.50 -12.91
N SER A 54 -3.02 10.82 -14.07
CA SER A 54 -2.58 11.92 -14.93
C SER A 54 -2.83 13.29 -14.26
N THR A 55 -3.99 13.47 -13.62
CA THR A 55 -4.32 14.74 -12.95
C THR A 55 -3.42 14.96 -11.73
N ALA A 56 -3.17 13.92 -10.93
CA ALA A 56 -2.27 13.99 -9.79
C ALA A 56 -0.82 14.36 -10.21
N ARG A 57 -0.31 13.72 -11.27
CA ARG A 57 1.02 14.07 -11.83
C ARG A 57 1.07 15.52 -12.33
N ALA A 58 0.03 15.96 -13.06
CA ALA A 58 -0.05 17.33 -13.56
C ALA A 58 -0.11 18.36 -12.41
N ALA A 59 -0.68 17.99 -11.28
CA ALA A 59 -0.69 18.81 -10.06
C ALA A 59 0.65 18.78 -9.28
N GLY A 60 1.64 18.01 -9.73
CA GLY A 60 2.95 17.87 -9.08
C GLY A 60 2.98 16.91 -7.88
N CYS A 61 1.96 16.07 -7.73
CA CYS A 61 1.96 15.05 -6.69
C CYS A 61 2.93 13.91 -7.05
N THR A 62 3.64 13.41 -6.06
CA THR A 62 4.19 12.06 -6.11
C THR A 62 3.05 11.04 -6.02
N ILE A 63 3.25 9.84 -6.56
CA ILE A 63 2.20 8.82 -6.63
C ILE A 63 2.63 7.54 -5.95
N SER A 64 1.76 7.00 -5.10
CA SER A 64 1.85 5.61 -4.67
C SER A 64 0.69 4.78 -5.23
N LEU A 65 0.98 3.53 -5.55
CA LEU A 65 0.02 2.54 -6.02
C LEU A 65 0.00 1.34 -5.08
N GLU A 66 -1.16 1.03 -4.51
CA GLU A 66 -1.42 -0.23 -3.81
C GLU A 66 -2.00 -1.24 -4.83
N LEU A 67 -1.48 -2.44 -4.88
CA LEU A 67 -1.98 -3.47 -5.82
C LEU A 67 -3.28 -4.12 -5.36
N SER A 68 -3.59 -4.03 -4.07
CA SER A 68 -4.86 -4.35 -3.40
C SER A 68 -5.27 -5.82 -3.38
N SER A 69 -5.20 -6.54 -4.50
CA SER A 69 -5.44 -7.98 -4.54
C SER A 69 -4.91 -8.61 -5.83
N PHE A 70 -4.64 -9.92 -5.80
CA PHE A 70 -4.17 -10.66 -6.99
C PHE A 70 -5.23 -10.67 -8.11
N GLU A 71 -6.52 -10.59 -7.78
CA GLU A 71 -7.59 -10.48 -8.77
C GLU A 71 -7.52 -9.15 -9.52
N VAL A 72 -7.30 -8.05 -8.82
CA VAL A 72 -7.07 -6.73 -9.43
C VAL A 72 -5.85 -6.78 -10.34
N VAL A 73 -4.76 -7.35 -9.84
CA VAL A 73 -3.51 -7.48 -10.64
C VAL A 73 -3.75 -8.28 -11.90
N ASN A 74 -4.47 -9.40 -11.84
CA ASN A 74 -4.75 -10.23 -13.01
C ASN A 74 -5.58 -9.48 -14.08
N VAL A 75 -6.51 -8.63 -13.67
CA VAL A 75 -7.35 -7.85 -14.60
C VAL A 75 -6.63 -6.63 -15.14
N ALA A 76 -5.85 -5.93 -14.31
CA ALA A 76 -5.24 -4.65 -14.63
C ALA A 76 -3.72 -4.70 -14.85
N ARG A 77 -3.16 -5.89 -15.06
CA ARG A 77 -1.71 -6.12 -15.11
C ARG A 77 -0.98 -5.19 -16.07
N ASP A 78 -1.48 -5.05 -17.29
CA ASP A 78 -0.84 -4.23 -18.32
C ASP A 78 -0.87 -2.75 -17.93
N TRP A 79 -1.96 -2.28 -17.34
CA TRP A 79 -2.06 -0.93 -16.78
C TRP A 79 -1.05 -0.70 -15.66
N ILE A 80 -0.95 -1.64 -14.71
CA ILE A 80 0.01 -1.55 -13.60
C ILE A 80 1.43 -1.46 -14.14
N LEU A 81 1.82 -2.34 -15.07
CA LEU A 81 3.16 -2.33 -15.66
C LEU A 81 3.44 -1.02 -16.41
N ALA A 82 2.46 -0.49 -17.16
CA ALA A 82 2.58 0.79 -17.83
C ALA A 82 2.79 1.94 -16.82
N GLN A 83 2.05 1.98 -15.72
CA GLN A 83 2.22 3.00 -14.68
C GLN A 83 3.57 2.91 -13.98
N LEU A 84 4.06 1.69 -13.70
CA LEU A 84 5.40 1.48 -13.16
C LEU A 84 6.48 2.03 -14.12
N GLN A 85 6.34 1.81 -15.42
CA GLN A 85 7.25 2.35 -16.45
C GLN A 85 7.17 3.88 -16.58
N LEU A 86 5.98 4.46 -16.35
CA LEU A 86 5.78 5.91 -16.33
C LEU A 86 6.33 6.59 -15.08
N GLY A 87 6.74 5.82 -14.07
CA GLY A 87 7.33 6.34 -12.84
C GLY A 87 6.30 6.51 -11.73
N VAL A 88 5.86 5.41 -11.13
CA VAL A 88 5.21 5.41 -9.81
C VAL A 88 6.29 5.55 -8.74
N ASP A 89 6.12 6.52 -7.82
CA ASP A 89 7.14 6.80 -6.80
C ASP A 89 7.22 5.71 -5.72
N ILE A 90 6.06 5.12 -5.37
CA ILE A 90 6.00 4.04 -4.38
C ILE A 90 4.99 2.99 -4.85
N VAL A 91 5.36 1.72 -4.80
CA VAL A 91 4.44 0.61 -5.06
C VAL A 91 4.34 -0.28 -3.81
N PHE A 92 3.12 -0.58 -3.41
CA PHE A 92 2.82 -1.52 -2.34
C PHE A 92 2.22 -2.80 -2.95
N ALA A 93 2.75 -3.93 -2.52
CA ALA A 93 2.25 -5.25 -2.89
C ALA A 93 2.35 -6.20 -1.71
N ASN A 94 1.55 -7.27 -1.72
CA ASN A 94 1.85 -8.46 -0.95
C ASN A 94 2.49 -9.53 -1.85
N GLU A 95 2.80 -10.69 -1.28
CA GLU A 95 3.44 -11.81 -1.98
C GLU A 95 2.61 -12.37 -3.13
N ASP A 96 1.27 -12.44 -2.98
CA ASP A 96 0.37 -12.99 -4.00
C ASP A 96 0.15 -12.00 -5.14
N GLU A 97 0.05 -10.72 -4.82
CA GLU A 97 -0.02 -9.63 -5.80
C GLU A 97 1.26 -9.53 -6.63
N ALA A 98 2.42 -9.61 -6.00
CA ALA A 98 3.70 -9.60 -6.70
C ALA A 98 3.87 -10.83 -7.60
N ARG A 99 3.46 -12.02 -7.12
CA ARG A 99 3.44 -13.24 -7.92
C ARG A 99 2.53 -13.11 -9.13
N ALA A 100 1.33 -12.57 -8.97
CA ALA A 100 0.39 -12.34 -10.06
C ALA A 100 0.92 -11.34 -11.08
N LEU A 101 1.56 -10.24 -10.62
CA LEU A 101 2.12 -9.21 -11.49
C LEU A 101 3.23 -9.76 -12.39
N PHE A 102 4.17 -10.51 -11.81
CA PHE A 102 5.31 -11.05 -12.55
C PHE A 102 5.05 -12.42 -13.19
N GLN A 103 3.93 -13.06 -12.86
CA GLN A 103 3.55 -14.39 -13.38
C GLN A 103 4.67 -15.43 -13.17
N LYS A 104 5.36 -15.33 -12.05
CA LYS A 104 6.53 -16.14 -11.74
C LYS A 104 6.67 -16.32 -10.23
N ASP A 105 6.88 -17.56 -9.80
CA ASP A 105 7.30 -17.83 -8.43
C ASP A 105 8.75 -17.38 -8.22
N ALA A 106 8.95 -16.57 -7.20
CA ALA A 106 10.26 -16.10 -6.80
C ALA A 106 10.32 -15.89 -5.28
N ALA A 107 11.52 -15.72 -4.75
CA ALA A 107 11.69 -15.29 -3.37
C ALA A 107 11.14 -13.87 -3.18
N TYR A 108 10.59 -13.57 -2.02
CA TYR A 108 9.90 -12.29 -1.76
C TYR A 108 10.82 -11.07 -1.88
N ASP A 109 12.09 -11.23 -1.56
CA ASP A 109 13.11 -10.21 -1.77
C ASP A 109 13.38 -9.94 -3.26
N ALA A 110 13.28 -10.96 -4.10
CA ALA A 110 13.43 -10.79 -5.54
C ALA A 110 12.28 -9.98 -6.14
N TYR A 111 11.04 -10.14 -5.64
CA TYR A 111 9.91 -9.29 -6.05
C TYR A 111 10.16 -7.82 -5.71
N ALA A 112 10.64 -7.53 -4.48
CA ALA A 112 10.95 -6.16 -4.07
C ALA A 112 12.04 -5.53 -4.96
N ARG A 113 13.08 -6.27 -5.30
CA ARG A 113 14.14 -5.81 -6.22
C ARG A 113 13.61 -5.57 -7.63
N GLN A 114 12.76 -6.48 -8.12
CA GLN A 114 12.19 -6.36 -9.47
C GLN A 114 11.25 -5.15 -9.57
N LEU A 115 10.40 -4.92 -8.55
CA LEU A 115 9.56 -3.72 -8.48
C LEU A 115 10.39 -2.44 -8.38
N ALA A 116 11.43 -2.41 -7.53
CA ALA A 116 12.34 -1.26 -7.40
C ALA A 116 13.13 -0.99 -8.70
N GLY A 117 13.28 -1.98 -9.56
CA GLY A 117 13.89 -1.84 -10.88
C GLY A 117 13.14 -0.88 -11.83
N TYR A 118 11.88 -0.56 -11.55
CA TYR A 118 11.13 0.48 -12.26
C TYR A 118 11.46 1.92 -11.79
N GLY A 119 12.33 2.09 -10.80
CA GLY A 119 12.84 3.39 -10.37
C GLY A 119 12.20 3.98 -9.12
N GLY A 120 11.07 3.44 -8.67
CA GLY A 120 10.39 3.86 -7.45
C GLY A 120 10.81 3.07 -6.20
N ILE A 121 10.11 3.33 -5.10
CA ILE A 121 10.21 2.55 -3.87
C ILE A 121 9.25 1.36 -3.99
N ALA A 122 9.74 0.17 -3.73
CA ALA A 122 8.95 -1.05 -3.64
C ALA A 122 8.76 -1.48 -2.20
N CYS A 123 7.53 -1.76 -1.79
CA CYS A 123 7.17 -2.30 -0.49
C CYS A 123 6.44 -3.62 -0.71
N VAL A 124 7.09 -4.75 -0.41
CA VAL A 124 6.48 -6.10 -0.50
C VAL A 124 6.21 -6.61 0.90
N LYS A 125 4.95 -6.61 1.28
CA LYS A 125 4.43 -7.08 2.57
C LYS A 125 4.33 -8.60 2.55
N ILE A 126 4.79 -9.27 3.60
CA ILE A 126 4.79 -10.74 3.71
C ILE A 126 4.17 -11.19 5.05
N GLY A 127 3.09 -10.51 5.41
CA GLY A 127 2.28 -10.81 6.58
C GLY A 127 3.08 -10.91 7.88
N LYS A 128 2.97 -12.03 8.57
CA LYS A 128 3.66 -12.30 9.84
C LYS A 128 5.19 -12.32 9.74
N ASP A 129 5.73 -12.41 8.54
CA ASP A 129 7.17 -12.46 8.29
C ASP A 129 7.77 -11.06 8.00
N GLY A 130 6.94 -10.00 8.06
CA GLY A 130 7.36 -8.61 7.92
C GLY A 130 7.19 -8.05 6.51
N ALA A 131 8.21 -7.37 5.99
CA ALA A 131 8.19 -6.80 4.66
C ALA A 131 9.60 -6.64 4.07
N TRP A 132 9.66 -6.42 2.76
CA TRP A 132 10.84 -5.97 2.06
C TRP A 132 10.60 -4.58 1.50
N VAL A 133 11.55 -3.66 1.70
CA VAL A 133 11.50 -2.31 1.14
C VAL A 133 12.77 -2.09 0.33
N ALA A 134 12.61 -1.64 -0.91
CA ALA A 134 13.71 -1.46 -1.85
C ALA A 134 13.59 -0.15 -2.64
N ARG A 135 14.72 0.50 -2.95
CA ARG A 135 14.84 1.63 -3.87
C ARG A 135 16.23 1.62 -4.50
N GLY A 136 16.32 1.29 -5.78
CA GLY A 136 17.61 1.12 -6.45
C GLY A 136 18.47 0.08 -5.74
N ALA A 137 19.66 0.48 -5.26
CA ALA A 137 20.57 -0.38 -4.50
C ALA A 137 20.25 -0.47 -2.99
N GLU A 138 19.44 0.46 -2.47
CA GLU A 138 19.00 0.46 -1.08
C GLU A 138 17.95 -0.65 -0.86
N PHE A 139 18.20 -1.52 0.13
CA PHE A 139 17.38 -2.71 0.33
C PHE A 139 17.29 -3.09 1.80
N HIS A 140 16.07 -3.17 2.33
CA HIS A 140 15.83 -3.43 3.74
C HIS A 140 14.85 -4.57 3.94
N ARG A 141 15.18 -5.48 4.82
CA ARG A 141 14.22 -6.37 5.43
C ARG A 141 13.62 -5.68 6.66
N ILE A 142 12.32 -5.50 6.64
CA ILE A 142 11.58 -4.93 7.77
C ILE A 142 11.08 -6.08 8.63
N ALA A 143 11.51 -6.11 9.88
CA ALA A 143 11.08 -7.13 10.82
C ALA A 143 9.58 -7.02 11.13
N PRO A 144 8.87 -8.15 11.33
CA PRO A 144 7.51 -8.12 11.82
C PRO A 144 7.47 -7.64 13.26
N VAL A 145 6.37 -6.98 13.63
CA VAL A 145 6.07 -6.68 15.03
C VAL A 145 5.23 -7.83 15.60
N LYS A 146 5.71 -8.41 16.70
CA LYS A 146 4.99 -9.50 17.37
C LYS A 146 3.66 -8.98 17.95
N VAL A 147 2.56 -9.64 17.59
CA VAL A 147 1.23 -9.34 18.11
C VAL A 147 0.88 -10.26 19.27
N ALA A 148 0.15 -9.74 20.24
CA ALA A 148 -0.33 -10.54 21.37
C ALA A 148 -1.48 -11.47 20.93
N ARG A 149 -2.32 -10.97 20.01
CA ARG A 149 -3.48 -11.70 19.48
C ARG A 149 -3.73 -11.27 18.03
N LEU A 150 -3.97 -12.24 17.17
CA LEU A 150 -4.52 -12.01 15.84
C LEU A 150 -6.06 -12.10 15.93
N THR A 151 -6.73 -11.00 15.64
CA THR A 151 -8.20 -10.90 15.72
C THR A 151 -8.82 -10.81 14.34
N ASP A 152 -8.30 -9.92 13.48
CA ASP A 152 -8.85 -9.64 12.16
C ASP A 152 -7.76 -9.03 11.27
N THR A 153 -7.52 -9.61 10.10
CA THR A 153 -6.52 -9.09 9.16
C THR A 153 -7.05 -7.96 8.26
N THR A 154 -8.31 -7.56 8.42
CA THR A 154 -8.91 -6.47 7.64
C THR A 154 -8.17 -5.16 7.86
N GLY A 155 -7.76 -4.50 6.79
CA GLY A 155 -7.07 -3.21 6.84
C GLY A 155 -5.61 -3.26 7.28
N ALA A 156 -5.04 -4.44 7.54
CA ALA A 156 -3.63 -4.55 7.94
C ALA A 156 -2.67 -3.98 6.90
N GLY A 157 -2.95 -4.24 5.61
CA GLY A 157 -2.19 -3.70 4.49
C GLY A 157 -2.28 -2.18 4.42
N ASP A 158 -3.50 -1.65 4.56
CA ASP A 158 -3.79 -0.21 4.51
C ASP A 158 -3.11 0.52 5.67
N ALA A 159 -3.20 -0.05 6.89
CA ALA A 159 -2.51 0.49 8.07
C ALA A 159 -0.98 0.48 7.88
N TRP A 160 -0.43 -0.59 7.28
CA TRP A 160 0.99 -0.68 6.95
C TRP A 160 1.40 0.39 5.95
N ALA A 161 0.65 0.52 4.84
CA ALA A 161 0.92 1.53 3.81
C ALA A 161 0.78 2.95 4.37
N GLY A 162 -0.27 3.21 5.17
CA GLY A 162 -0.46 4.49 5.86
C GLY A 162 0.70 4.86 6.78
N GLY A 163 1.19 3.90 7.57
CA GLY A 163 2.36 4.09 8.44
C GLY A 163 3.63 4.36 7.66
N PHE A 164 3.88 3.62 6.58
CA PHE A 164 5.01 3.84 5.69
C PHE A 164 4.96 5.23 5.06
N LEU A 165 3.83 5.59 4.46
CA LEU A 165 3.64 6.90 3.81
C LEU A 165 3.79 8.05 4.80
N TYR A 166 3.23 7.93 6.01
CA TYR A 166 3.41 8.94 7.05
C TYR A 166 4.89 9.18 7.37
N GLY A 167 5.66 8.12 7.56
CA GLY A 167 7.10 8.24 7.83
C GLY A 167 7.87 8.81 6.64
N HIS A 168 7.68 8.22 5.46
CA HIS A 168 8.39 8.60 4.24
C HIS A 168 8.14 10.07 3.84
N LEU A 169 6.89 10.52 3.85
CA LEU A 169 6.53 11.91 3.51
C LEU A 169 7.01 12.94 4.54
N ARG A 170 7.45 12.49 5.71
CA ARG A 170 8.11 13.29 6.76
C ARG A 170 9.64 13.17 6.76
N GLY A 171 10.21 12.46 5.78
CA GLY A 171 11.64 12.36 5.59
C GLY A 171 12.33 11.27 6.40
N LEU A 172 11.60 10.32 7.00
CA LEU A 172 12.22 9.16 7.62
C LEU A 172 12.92 8.28 6.57
N SER A 173 13.95 7.55 7.01
CA SER A 173 14.59 6.54 6.17
C SER A 173 13.60 5.45 5.74
N LEU A 174 13.91 4.70 4.68
CA LEU A 174 13.05 3.60 4.23
C LEU A 174 12.87 2.54 5.33
N ALA A 175 13.93 2.24 6.06
CA ALA A 175 13.88 1.30 7.17
C ALA A 175 12.96 1.78 8.31
N ALA A 176 13.06 3.06 8.71
CA ALA A 176 12.22 3.65 9.75
C ALA A 176 10.75 3.74 9.31
N SER A 177 10.50 4.15 8.05
CA SER A 177 9.15 4.16 7.47
C SER A 177 8.53 2.77 7.45
N GLY A 178 9.30 1.75 7.06
CA GLY A 178 8.87 0.35 7.08
C GLY A 178 8.58 -0.16 8.51
N ALA A 179 9.41 0.20 9.48
CA ALA A 179 9.18 -0.15 10.88
C ALA A 179 7.89 0.47 11.43
N LEU A 180 7.60 1.73 11.06
CA LEU A 180 6.34 2.38 11.42
C LEU A 180 5.14 1.70 10.74
N GLY A 181 5.25 1.35 9.45
CA GLY A 181 4.26 0.55 8.74
C GLY A 181 3.97 -0.77 9.45
N SER A 182 5.03 -1.53 9.81
CA SER A 182 4.89 -2.79 10.54
C SER A 182 4.22 -2.61 11.91
N ALA A 183 4.50 -1.51 12.62
CA ALA A 183 3.87 -1.23 13.90
C ALA A 183 2.37 -0.94 13.76
N LEU A 184 1.96 -0.17 12.74
CA LEU A 184 0.54 0.13 12.49
C LEU A 184 -0.21 -1.12 12.00
N GLY A 185 0.36 -1.88 11.06
CA GLY A 185 -0.24 -3.14 10.62
C GLY A 185 -0.43 -4.14 11.75
N ALA A 186 0.61 -4.28 12.61
CA ALA A 186 0.54 -5.16 13.78
C ALA A 186 -0.48 -4.68 14.84
N GLU A 187 -0.68 -3.38 15.01
CA GLU A 187 -1.73 -2.86 15.87
C GLU A 187 -3.10 -3.14 15.29
N CYS A 188 -3.29 -2.88 13.98
CA CYS A 188 -4.55 -3.08 13.29
C CYS A 188 -5.10 -4.50 13.46
N VAL A 189 -4.28 -5.52 13.26
CA VAL A 189 -4.72 -6.93 13.31
C VAL A 189 -5.15 -7.41 14.70
N GLN A 190 -4.94 -6.66 15.76
CA GLN A 190 -5.35 -6.99 17.12
C GLN A 190 -6.80 -6.58 17.43
N HIS A 191 -7.43 -5.83 16.52
CA HIS A 191 -8.78 -5.30 16.66
C HIS A 191 -9.71 -5.87 15.59
N LEU A 192 -11.02 -5.78 15.83
CA LEU A 192 -12.02 -6.14 14.84
C LEU A 192 -12.25 -4.96 13.88
N GLY A 193 -12.16 -5.22 12.60
CA GLY A 193 -12.25 -4.21 11.54
C GLY A 193 -10.96 -3.44 11.31
N PRO A 194 -10.93 -2.52 10.33
CA PRO A 194 -9.69 -1.87 9.86
C PRO A 194 -9.25 -0.69 10.74
N ALA A 195 -10.08 -0.24 11.69
CA ALA A 195 -9.78 0.94 12.46
C ALA A 195 -8.95 0.63 13.71
N ILE A 196 -7.83 1.30 13.86
CA ILE A 196 -7.05 1.29 15.10
C ILE A 196 -7.78 2.16 16.14
N PRO A 197 -8.08 1.63 17.35
CA PRO A 197 -8.79 2.37 18.40
C PRO A 197 -8.04 3.63 18.85
N ASP A 198 -8.78 4.69 19.19
CA ASP A 198 -8.22 6.00 19.53
C ASP A 198 -7.19 5.96 20.65
N HIS A 199 -7.38 5.10 21.65
CA HIS A 199 -6.48 4.98 22.80
C HIS A 199 -5.09 4.42 22.43
N GLN A 200 -4.90 3.83 21.25
CA GLN A 200 -3.61 3.33 20.78
C GLN A 200 -2.77 4.42 20.11
N TRP A 201 -3.40 5.47 19.56
CA TRP A 201 -2.71 6.50 18.80
C TRP A 201 -1.62 7.26 19.57
N PRO A 202 -1.74 7.56 20.87
CA PRO A 202 -0.64 8.21 21.61
C PRO A 202 0.66 7.42 21.57
N ARG A 203 0.60 6.09 21.73
CA ARG A 203 1.77 5.20 21.65
C ARG A 203 2.36 5.15 20.24
N LEU A 204 1.52 5.06 19.20
CA LEU A 204 1.97 5.01 17.81
C LEU A 204 2.60 6.35 17.37
N ARG A 205 2.07 7.47 17.83
CA ARG A 205 2.67 8.80 17.60
C ARG A 205 4.02 8.95 18.29
N ALA A 206 4.13 8.48 19.52
CA ALA A 206 5.41 8.47 20.23
C ALA A 206 6.47 7.62 19.51
N LEU A 207 6.07 6.45 18.96
CA LEU A 207 6.95 5.65 18.14
C LEU A 207 7.41 6.40 16.88
N ALA A 208 6.47 7.05 16.18
CA ALA A 208 6.82 7.84 15.00
C ALA A 208 7.83 8.96 15.31
N THR A 209 7.66 9.63 16.45
CA THR A 209 8.60 10.66 16.92
C THR A 209 9.98 10.05 17.27
N ALA A 210 10.01 8.86 17.86
CA ALA A 210 11.27 8.21 18.23
C ALA A 210 12.09 7.70 17.01
N LEU A 211 11.45 7.54 15.86
CA LEU A 211 12.08 7.13 14.61
C LEU A 211 12.63 8.31 13.77
N THR A 212 12.32 9.54 14.17
CA THR A 212 12.82 10.79 13.54
C THR A 212 14.23 11.08 14.02
#